data_4a81a68b0432d33721b1152586d140a3
#
_entry.id   4a81a68b0432d33721b1152586d140a3
#
_cell.length_a   1.000
_cell.length_b   1.000
_cell.length_c   1.000
_cell.angle_alpha   90.00
_cell.angle_beta   90.00
_cell.angle_gamma   90.00
#
_symmetry.space_group_name_H-M   'P 1'
#
loop_
_entity.id
_entity.type
_entity.pdbx_description
1 polymer ?
#
loop_
_entity_poly.entity_id
_entity_poly.type
_entity_poly.pdbx_seq_one_letter_code
_entity_poly.pdbx_strand_id
1 'polypeptide(L)'
;MTKADIIAEISATTGVAKSDALLSVEAFMKVIRDAMVNGENFYLRGFGTFVVKKRAEKTARNISKNTTITIPAHNFPGFKPSKSFIQRMKGEEITSED
;
A
#
# COMPACT_ATOMS: atom_id res chain seq x y z
N MET A 1 9.31 -4.29 -10.45
CA MET A 1 10.05 -4.84 -9.29
C MET A 1 9.19 -5.83 -8.52
N THR A 2 9.78 -6.93 -8.17
CA THR A 2 9.14 -7.93 -7.30
C THR A 2 9.64 -7.78 -5.87
N LYS A 3 9.05 -8.53 -4.94
CA LYS A 3 9.55 -8.57 -3.55
C LYS A 3 11.02 -9.00 -3.51
N ALA A 4 11.41 -9.99 -4.31
CA ALA A 4 12.80 -10.44 -4.38
C ALA A 4 13.75 -9.33 -4.84
N ASP A 5 13.33 -8.52 -5.81
CA ASP A 5 14.12 -7.38 -6.30
C ASP A 5 14.29 -6.33 -5.21
N ILE A 6 13.23 -6.03 -4.47
CA ILE A 6 13.26 -5.07 -3.35
C ILE A 6 14.22 -5.55 -2.27
N ILE A 7 14.17 -6.82 -1.91
CA ILE A 7 15.05 -7.41 -0.90
C ILE A 7 16.51 -7.34 -1.34
N ALA A 8 16.79 -7.62 -2.61
CA ALA A 8 18.14 -7.51 -3.17
C ALA A 8 18.66 -6.07 -3.09
N GLU A 9 17.83 -5.08 -3.42
CA GLU A 9 18.18 -3.66 -3.32
C GLU A 9 18.43 -3.23 -1.89
N ILE A 10 17.61 -3.66 -0.95
CA ILE A 10 17.80 -3.35 0.47
C ILE A 10 19.15 -3.92 0.95
N SER A 11 19.42 -5.17 0.63
CA SER A 11 20.68 -5.81 1.00
C SER A 11 21.88 -5.08 0.42
N ALA A 12 21.82 -4.70 -0.86
CA ALA A 12 22.90 -3.98 -1.54
C ALA A 12 23.12 -2.58 -0.95
N THR A 13 22.05 -1.89 -0.59
CA THR A 13 22.11 -0.50 -0.10
C THR A 13 22.54 -0.42 1.36
N THR A 14 22.07 -1.36 2.20
CA THR A 14 22.26 -1.28 3.65
C THR A 14 23.34 -2.21 4.18
N GLY A 15 23.74 -3.23 3.42
CA GLY A 15 24.63 -4.27 3.90
C GLY A 15 23.94 -5.33 4.77
N VAL A 16 22.63 -5.21 4.97
CA VAL A 16 21.85 -6.19 5.73
C VAL A 16 21.74 -7.48 4.93
N ALA A 17 21.89 -8.63 5.60
CA ALA A 17 21.75 -9.93 4.95
C ALA A 17 20.35 -10.08 4.32
N LYS A 18 20.28 -10.73 3.16
CA LYS A 18 19.00 -10.93 2.45
C LYS A 18 17.95 -11.62 3.31
N SER A 19 18.35 -12.58 4.15
CA SER A 19 17.43 -13.26 5.07
C SER A 19 16.79 -12.30 6.07
N ASP A 20 17.57 -11.37 6.62
CA ASP A 20 17.08 -10.37 7.57
C ASP A 20 16.20 -9.33 6.85
N ALA A 21 16.60 -8.93 5.64
CA ALA A 21 15.80 -8.01 4.82
C ALA A 21 14.45 -8.64 4.46
N LEU A 22 14.43 -9.92 4.14
CA LEU A 22 13.20 -10.65 3.84
C LEU A 22 12.26 -10.65 5.04
N LEU A 23 12.78 -11.00 6.22
CA LEU A 23 11.99 -11.00 7.46
C LEU A 23 11.40 -9.61 7.74
N SER A 24 12.20 -8.57 7.58
CA SER A 24 11.78 -7.19 7.84
C SER A 24 10.68 -6.74 6.88
N VAL A 25 10.83 -7.02 5.58
CA VAL A 25 9.86 -6.64 4.56
C VAL A 25 8.54 -7.40 4.79
N GLU A 26 8.60 -8.68 5.06
CA GLU A 26 7.39 -9.47 5.32
C GLU A 26 6.69 -9.04 6.60
N ALA A 27 7.44 -8.76 7.66
CA ALA A 27 6.87 -8.23 8.91
C ALA A 27 6.23 -6.86 8.70
N PHE A 28 6.86 -6.00 7.92
CA PHE A 28 6.33 -4.67 7.59
C PHE A 28 4.98 -4.78 6.88
N MET A 29 4.90 -5.61 5.85
CA MET A 29 3.65 -5.82 5.13
C MET A 29 2.56 -6.42 6.02
N LYS A 30 2.93 -7.35 6.89
CA LYS A 30 1.99 -7.97 7.83
C LYS A 30 1.43 -6.93 8.82
N VAL A 31 2.29 -6.10 9.40
CA VAL A 31 1.88 -5.06 10.35
C VAL A 31 0.90 -4.09 9.70
N ILE A 32 1.20 -3.62 8.48
CA ILE A 32 0.31 -2.72 7.74
C ILE A 32 -1.02 -3.40 7.46
N ARG A 33 -1.00 -4.61 6.95
CA ARG A 33 -2.22 -5.34 6.60
C ARG A 33 -3.11 -5.58 7.82
N ASP A 34 -2.52 -6.06 8.92
CA ASP A 34 -3.27 -6.34 10.15
C ASP A 34 -3.88 -5.06 10.74
N ALA A 35 -3.14 -3.96 10.75
CA ALA A 35 -3.64 -2.68 11.24
C ALA A 35 -4.80 -2.17 10.37
N MET A 36 -4.66 -2.25 9.05
CA MET A 36 -5.70 -1.78 8.14
C MET A 36 -6.95 -2.65 8.19
N VAL A 37 -6.81 -3.95 8.38
CA VAL A 37 -7.96 -4.83 8.61
C VAL A 37 -8.75 -4.40 9.85
N ASN A 38 -8.06 -3.86 10.86
CA ASN A 38 -8.68 -3.33 12.07
C ASN A 38 -9.15 -1.86 11.93
N GLY A 39 -9.07 -1.30 10.73
CA GLY A 39 -9.56 0.05 10.45
C GLY A 39 -8.57 1.16 10.75
N GLU A 40 -7.30 0.84 10.99
CA GLU A 40 -6.28 1.84 11.28
C GLU A 40 -5.56 2.31 10.03
N ASN A 41 -5.33 3.61 9.92
CA ASN A 41 -4.51 4.21 8.87
C ASN A 41 -3.03 4.14 9.28
N PHE A 42 -2.15 4.15 8.28
CA PHE A 42 -0.72 4.06 8.48
C PHE A 42 -0.01 5.27 7.87
N TYR A 43 0.68 6.03 8.69
CA TYR A 43 1.37 7.26 8.26
C TYR A 43 2.87 7.02 8.16
N LEU A 44 3.42 7.18 6.97
CA LEU A 44 4.87 7.08 6.73
C LEU A 44 5.34 8.43 6.21
N ARG A 45 5.91 9.22 7.11
CA ARG A 45 6.36 10.58 6.81
C ARG A 45 7.34 10.60 5.63
N GLY A 46 7.10 11.52 4.69
CA GLY A 46 7.94 11.65 3.51
C GLY A 46 7.67 10.62 2.43
N PHE A 47 6.80 9.65 2.69
CA PHE A 47 6.44 8.62 1.73
C PHE A 47 4.97 8.68 1.37
N GLY A 48 4.10 8.50 2.33
CA GLY A 48 2.66 8.54 2.11
C GLY A 48 1.88 7.91 3.25
N THR A 49 0.59 7.78 3.03
CA THR A 49 -0.34 7.24 4.01
C THR A 49 -1.12 6.09 3.40
N PHE A 50 -1.14 4.97 4.09
CA PHE A 50 -2.05 3.87 3.78
C PHE A 50 -3.37 4.15 4.49
N VAL A 51 -4.45 4.36 3.72
CA VAL A 51 -5.74 4.77 4.26
C VAL A 51 -6.77 3.68 4.05
N VAL A 52 -7.62 3.50 5.05
CA VAL A 52 -8.77 2.61 4.96
C VAL A 52 -9.90 3.42 4.32
N LYS A 53 -10.33 3.00 3.14
CA LYS A 53 -11.45 3.60 2.42
C LYS A 53 -12.67 2.70 2.56
N LYS A 54 -13.83 3.32 2.73
CA LYS A 54 -15.09 2.58 2.77
C LYS A 54 -15.66 2.51 1.36
N ARG A 55 -15.95 1.31 0.91
CA ARG A 55 -16.67 1.06 -0.33
C ARG A 55 -18.10 0.73 -0.01
N ALA A 56 -19.03 1.50 -0.58
CA ALA A 56 -20.47 1.26 -0.40
C ALA A 56 -20.90 -0.04 -1.09
N GLU A 57 -22.03 -0.57 -0.64
CA GLU A 57 -22.67 -1.70 -1.30
C GLU A 57 -22.88 -1.38 -2.78
N LYS A 58 -22.55 -2.33 -3.63
CA LYS A 58 -22.64 -2.17 -5.08
C LYS A 58 -23.36 -3.36 -5.70
N THR A 59 -24.22 -3.07 -6.66
CA THR A 59 -24.90 -4.09 -7.44
C THR A 59 -24.24 -4.19 -8.81
N ALA A 60 -23.86 -5.39 -9.18
CA ALA A 60 -23.27 -5.69 -10.48
C ALA A 60 -24.10 -6.75 -11.18
N ARG A 61 -24.22 -6.63 -12.51
CA ARG A 61 -24.96 -7.59 -13.30
C ARG A 61 -24.01 -8.58 -13.97
N ASN A 62 -24.28 -9.86 -13.79
CA ASN A 62 -23.56 -10.91 -14.52
C ASN A 62 -24.25 -11.13 -15.86
N ILE A 63 -23.65 -10.64 -16.92
CA ILE A 63 -24.24 -10.69 -18.27
C ILE A 63 -24.39 -12.12 -18.77
N SER A 64 -23.43 -13.01 -18.49
CA SER A 64 -23.44 -14.37 -18.97
C SER A 64 -24.54 -15.24 -18.34
N LYS A 65 -24.89 -14.96 -17.07
CA LYS A 65 -25.92 -15.69 -16.34
C LYS A 65 -27.23 -14.91 -16.19
N ASN A 66 -27.23 -13.65 -16.64
CA ASN A 66 -28.37 -12.73 -16.51
C ASN A 66 -28.86 -12.62 -15.07
N THR A 67 -27.94 -12.63 -14.11
CA THR A 67 -28.24 -12.52 -12.68
C THR A 67 -27.63 -11.24 -12.10
N THR A 68 -28.18 -10.78 -11.00
CA THR A 68 -27.68 -9.63 -10.26
C THR A 68 -26.82 -10.11 -9.09
N ILE A 69 -25.62 -9.57 -8.96
CA ILE A 69 -24.71 -9.87 -7.86
C ILE A 69 -24.61 -8.64 -6.98
N THR A 70 -24.82 -8.83 -5.69
CA THR A 70 -24.67 -7.76 -4.70
C THR A 70 -23.30 -7.89 -4.03
N ILE A 71 -22.47 -6.84 -4.15
CA ILE A 71 -21.19 -6.74 -3.46
C ILE A 71 -21.43 -5.94 -2.19
N PRO A 72 -21.29 -6.55 -1.00
CA PRO A 72 -21.58 -5.85 0.25
C PRO A 72 -20.59 -4.71 0.50
N ALA A 73 -21.00 -3.76 1.31
CA ALA A 73 -20.12 -2.69 1.76
C ALA A 73 -18.91 -3.29 2.48
N HIS A 74 -17.73 -2.77 2.20
CA HIS A 74 -16.48 -3.27 2.79
C HIS A 74 -15.43 -2.18 2.86
N ASN A 75 -14.41 -2.42 3.66
CA ASN A 75 -13.23 -1.56 3.71
C ASN A 75 -12.26 -1.96 2.58
N PHE A 76 -11.59 -0.96 2.04
CA PHE A 76 -10.66 -1.14 0.94
C PHE A 76 -9.35 -0.41 1.24
N PRO A 77 -8.19 -1.04 1.03
CA PRO A 77 -6.91 -0.36 1.25
C PRO A 77 -6.61 0.62 0.12
N GLY A 78 -6.23 1.83 0.48
CA GLY A 78 -5.76 2.83 -0.47
C GLY A 78 -4.42 3.39 -0.05
N PHE A 79 -3.71 3.99 -1.00
CA PHE A 79 -2.45 4.65 -0.74
C PHE A 79 -2.51 6.08 -1.23
N LYS A 80 -2.19 7.02 -0.34
CA LYS A 80 -2.11 8.44 -0.66
C LYS A 80 -0.64 8.86 -0.56
N PRO A 81 0.04 9.17 -1.67
CA PRO A 81 1.44 9.57 -1.63
C PRO A 81 1.62 10.92 -0.94
N SER A 82 2.80 11.13 -0.33
CA SER A 82 3.15 12.41 0.25
C SER A 82 3.42 13.45 -0.82
N LYS A 83 3.39 14.72 -0.44
CA LYS A 83 3.73 15.82 -1.37
C LYS A 83 5.16 15.69 -1.89
N SER A 84 6.11 15.36 -1.03
CA SER A 84 7.49 15.20 -1.45
C SER A 84 7.66 14.05 -2.44
N PHE A 85 6.93 12.95 -2.26
CA PHE A 85 6.94 11.85 -3.21
C PHE A 85 6.44 12.31 -4.57
N ILE A 86 5.31 13.00 -4.60
CA ILE A 86 4.71 13.52 -5.85
C ILE A 86 5.67 14.51 -6.53
N GLN A 87 6.27 15.41 -5.77
CA GLN A 87 7.22 16.40 -6.29
C GLN A 87 8.44 15.74 -6.93
N ARG A 88 8.96 14.69 -6.31
CA ARG A 88 10.09 13.94 -6.88
C ARG A 88 9.73 13.28 -8.20
N MET A 89 8.52 12.73 -8.31
CA MET A 89 8.07 12.12 -9.56
C MET A 89 7.88 13.14 -10.68
N LYS A 90 7.51 14.39 -10.33
CA LYS A 90 7.38 15.47 -11.29
C LYS A 90 8.73 16.10 -11.66
N GLY A 91 9.81 15.76 -10.97
CA GLY A 91 11.10 16.40 -11.15
C GLY A 91 11.19 17.76 -10.49
N GLU A 92 10.27 18.08 -9.57
CA GLU A 92 10.25 19.35 -8.84
C GLU A 92 11.17 19.33 -7.62
N GLU A 93 11.58 20.50 -7.17
CA GLU A 93 12.32 20.65 -5.92
C GLU A 93 11.40 20.30 -4.73
N ILE A 94 11.94 19.55 -3.77
CA ILE A 94 11.17 19.13 -2.58
C ILE A 94 11.01 20.32 -1.65
N THR A 95 9.77 20.76 -1.42
CA THR A 95 9.42 21.86 -0.52
C THR A 95 8.71 21.38 0.75
N SER A 96 8.31 20.12 0.81
CA SER A 96 7.58 19.54 1.94
C SER A 96 7.87 18.05 2.01
N GLU A 97 7.87 17.50 3.25
CA GLU A 97 8.07 16.07 3.49
C GLU A 97 6.75 15.30 3.66
N ASP A 98 5.65 15.98 3.55
CA ASP A 98 4.31 15.36 3.73
C ASP A 98 3.94 14.36 2.64
#